data_2beb85158246176a38e0a3281874f4d0
#
_entry.id   2beb85158246176a38e0a3281874f4d0
#
_cell.length_a   1.000
_cell.length_b   1.000
_cell.length_c   1.000
_cell.angle_alpha   90.00
_cell.angle_beta   90.00
_cell.angle_gamma   90.00
#
_symmetry.space_group_name_H-M   'P 1'
#
loop_
_entity.id
_entity.type
_entity.pdbx_description
1 polymer ?
#
loop_
_entity_poly.entity_id
_entity_poly.type
_entity_poly.pdbx_seq_one_letter_code
_entity_poly.pdbx_strand_id
1 'polypeptide(L)'
;MAAVARPSAGAATERGSRVELADIVRAHGAAYRRTHVLARAQGRALRAIEVCRTAVLGGHRAVCTACGAERLTYNSCRNRHCPRCQRVATERWLTARRREVLPIPYFHVVFTLPHTLNPLAQSHPRLIYRLLFQAAATTLMCFGRDPRHLGGDIGGTAVLHTWGQTLTQHVHVHCVVTGGALAREGTRWMSARPGFLFPVPALTKVFRGRYLAGLRRAFDHGDLHLTGGLARLAEPAAFAA
;
A
#
# COMPACT_ATOMS: atom_id res chain seq x y z
N MET A 1 -19.51 -9.46 -53.18
CA MET A 1 -20.18 -10.11 -52.04
C MET A 1 -19.10 -10.70 -51.14
N ALA A 2 -18.74 -10.03 -50.05
CA ALA A 2 -17.77 -10.53 -49.09
C ALA A 2 -18.50 -11.05 -47.86
N ALA A 3 -18.34 -12.35 -47.58
CA ALA A 3 -18.94 -13.04 -46.44
C ALA A 3 -18.10 -12.76 -45.20
N VAL A 4 -18.71 -12.15 -44.18
CA VAL A 4 -18.11 -11.95 -42.85
C VAL A 4 -18.32 -13.26 -42.06
N ALA A 5 -17.22 -13.97 -41.78
CA ALA A 5 -17.23 -15.15 -40.93
C ALA A 5 -17.51 -14.74 -39.46
N ARG A 6 -18.53 -15.37 -38.84
CA ARG A 6 -18.79 -15.26 -37.40
C ARG A 6 -17.69 -16.00 -36.64
N PRO A 7 -17.13 -15.43 -35.55
CA PRO A 7 -16.23 -16.19 -34.68
C PRO A 7 -17.03 -17.30 -33.99
N SER A 8 -16.58 -18.55 -34.13
CA SER A 8 -17.04 -19.72 -33.42
C SER A 8 -16.87 -19.51 -31.91
N ALA A 9 -17.86 -19.92 -31.12
CA ALA A 9 -17.81 -19.96 -29.66
C ALA A 9 -16.60 -20.80 -29.21
N GLY A 10 -15.54 -20.13 -28.81
CA GLY A 10 -14.36 -20.76 -28.24
C GLY A 10 -14.71 -21.44 -26.93
N ALA A 11 -14.35 -22.72 -26.84
CA ALA A 11 -14.42 -23.56 -25.66
C ALA A 11 -13.94 -22.82 -24.43
N ALA A 12 -14.70 -22.91 -23.34
CA ALA A 12 -14.29 -22.45 -22.01
C ALA A 12 -13.03 -23.23 -21.64
N THR A 13 -11.86 -22.60 -21.81
CA THR A 13 -10.61 -23.10 -21.26
C THR A 13 -10.80 -23.22 -19.75
N GLU A 14 -10.69 -24.43 -19.24
CA GLU A 14 -10.55 -24.73 -17.82
C GLU A 14 -9.43 -23.85 -17.26
N ARG A 15 -9.82 -22.77 -16.61
CA ARG A 15 -8.90 -21.97 -15.81
C ARG A 15 -8.51 -22.86 -14.63
N GLY A 16 -7.34 -23.48 -14.68
CA GLY A 16 -6.75 -24.19 -13.58
C GLY A 16 -6.95 -23.36 -12.32
N SER A 17 -7.57 -23.95 -11.29
CA SER A 17 -7.97 -23.24 -10.07
C SER A 17 -6.73 -22.67 -9.41
N ARG A 18 -6.48 -21.38 -9.61
CA ARG A 18 -5.42 -20.69 -8.87
C ARG A 18 -5.79 -20.73 -7.39
N VAL A 19 -4.92 -21.32 -6.58
CA VAL A 19 -5.06 -21.32 -5.11
C VAL A 19 -5.18 -19.87 -4.63
N GLU A 20 -6.29 -19.57 -3.98
CA GLU A 20 -6.54 -18.25 -3.37
C GLU A 20 -6.14 -18.26 -1.89
N LEU A 21 -5.87 -17.08 -1.32
CA LEU A 21 -5.58 -16.96 0.12
C LEU A 21 -6.69 -17.58 0.98
N ALA A 22 -7.93 -17.49 0.56
CA ALA A 22 -9.07 -18.11 1.25
C ALA A 22 -8.96 -19.65 1.32
N ASP A 23 -8.40 -20.29 0.29
CA ASP A 23 -8.20 -21.75 0.27
C ASP A 23 -7.12 -22.15 1.30
N ILE A 24 -6.03 -21.40 1.35
CA ILE A 24 -4.96 -21.60 2.34
C ILE A 24 -5.51 -21.42 3.77
N VAL A 25 -6.29 -20.36 4.00
CA VAL A 25 -6.87 -20.08 5.33
C VAL A 25 -7.89 -21.18 5.72
N ARG A 26 -8.67 -21.69 4.79
CA ARG A 26 -9.59 -22.82 5.04
C ARG A 26 -8.84 -24.10 5.39
N ALA A 27 -7.78 -24.40 4.65
CA ALA A 27 -7.00 -25.63 4.87
C ALA A 27 -6.19 -25.59 6.18
N HIS A 28 -5.57 -24.46 6.50
CA HIS A 28 -4.56 -24.36 7.55
C HIS A 28 -4.94 -23.43 8.71
N GLY A 29 -5.97 -22.62 8.57
CA GLY A 29 -6.32 -21.57 9.55
C GLY A 29 -6.68 -22.10 10.94
N ALA A 30 -7.31 -23.27 11.03
CA ALA A 30 -7.61 -23.89 12.32
C ALA A 30 -6.33 -24.32 13.06
N ALA A 31 -5.40 -24.96 12.35
CA ALA A 31 -4.10 -25.37 12.92
C ALA A 31 -3.27 -24.15 13.34
N TYR A 32 -3.23 -23.13 12.50
CA TYR A 32 -2.52 -21.86 12.80
C TYR A 32 -3.05 -21.20 14.08
N ARG A 33 -4.37 -21.10 14.26
CA ARG A 33 -5.00 -20.52 15.45
C ARG A 33 -4.75 -21.30 16.73
N ARG A 34 -4.45 -22.59 16.67
CA ARG A 34 -4.07 -23.40 17.87
C ARG A 34 -2.67 -23.09 18.35
N THR A 35 -1.78 -22.72 17.46
CA THR A 35 -0.34 -22.53 17.76
C THR A 35 0.08 -21.06 17.87
N HIS A 36 -0.81 -20.11 17.48
CA HIS A 36 -0.49 -18.69 17.46
C HIS A 36 -1.57 -17.87 18.16
N VAL A 37 -1.15 -17.00 19.07
CA VAL A 37 -2.02 -16.00 19.69
C VAL A 37 -2.24 -14.86 18.72
N LEU A 38 -3.49 -14.65 18.32
CA LEU A 38 -3.86 -13.61 17.35
C LEU A 38 -4.50 -12.41 18.06
N ALA A 39 -4.10 -11.21 17.67
CA ALA A 39 -4.85 -10.01 18.05
C ALA A 39 -6.28 -10.09 17.48
N ARG A 40 -7.25 -9.47 18.17
CA ARG A 40 -8.68 -9.48 17.77
C ARG A 40 -8.89 -9.07 16.29
N ALA A 41 -8.13 -8.07 15.82
CA ALA A 41 -8.23 -7.59 14.43
C ALA A 41 -7.74 -8.64 13.41
N GLN A 42 -6.65 -9.36 13.74
CA GLN A 42 -6.09 -10.44 12.92
C GLN A 42 -7.07 -11.62 12.85
N GLY A 43 -7.62 -12.03 13.99
CA GLY A 43 -8.62 -13.11 14.05
C GLY A 43 -9.87 -12.79 13.22
N ARG A 44 -10.38 -11.55 13.29
CA ARG A 44 -11.51 -11.09 12.47
C ARG A 44 -11.18 -11.09 10.97
N ALA A 45 -9.98 -10.65 10.59
CA ALA A 45 -9.56 -10.64 9.19
C ALA A 45 -9.45 -12.05 8.61
N LEU A 46 -8.78 -12.98 9.33
CA LEU A 46 -8.68 -14.39 8.93
C LEU A 46 -10.05 -15.03 8.80
N ARG A 47 -10.94 -14.85 9.79
CA ARG A 47 -12.31 -15.40 9.71
C ARG A 47 -13.08 -14.84 8.52
N ALA A 48 -12.97 -13.53 8.25
CA ALA A 48 -13.63 -12.91 7.11
C ALA A 48 -13.13 -13.49 5.76
N ILE A 49 -11.81 -13.72 5.63
CA ILE A 49 -11.22 -14.33 4.43
C ILE A 49 -11.68 -15.78 4.29
N GLU A 50 -11.67 -16.55 5.38
CA GLU A 50 -12.08 -17.96 5.44
C GLU A 50 -13.49 -18.18 4.91
N VAL A 51 -14.45 -17.35 5.33
CA VAL A 51 -15.87 -17.47 4.95
C VAL A 51 -16.23 -16.69 3.67
N CYS A 52 -15.27 -16.00 3.06
CA CYS A 52 -15.52 -15.17 1.90
C CYS A 52 -16.03 -16.01 0.72
N ARG A 53 -17.20 -15.62 0.19
CA ARG A 53 -17.89 -16.29 -0.92
C ARG A 53 -18.19 -17.78 -0.63
N THR A 54 -18.64 -18.03 0.58
CA THR A 54 -19.20 -19.33 1.00
C THR A 54 -20.66 -19.15 1.44
N ALA A 55 -21.37 -20.26 1.59
CA ALA A 55 -22.77 -20.28 2.06
C ALA A 55 -22.96 -19.59 3.43
N VAL A 56 -21.91 -19.53 4.27
CA VAL A 56 -21.93 -18.84 5.59
C VAL A 56 -22.34 -17.37 5.49
N LEU A 57 -22.01 -16.70 4.38
CA LEU A 57 -22.38 -15.30 4.15
C LEU A 57 -23.70 -15.14 3.37
N GLY A 58 -24.41 -16.23 3.13
CA GLY A 58 -25.57 -16.23 2.24
C GLY A 58 -25.19 -15.99 0.76
N GLY A 59 -26.19 -15.85 -0.08
CA GLY A 59 -25.97 -15.69 -1.52
C GLY A 59 -27.24 -15.37 -2.28
N HIS A 60 -27.10 -15.32 -3.60
CA HIS A 60 -28.18 -15.07 -4.55
C HIS A 60 -28.25 -16.20 -5.55
N ARG A 61 -29.46 -16.66 -5.85
CA ARG A 61 -29.77 -17.59 -6.92
C ARG A 61 -30.36 -16.81 -8.09
N ALA A 62 -29.67 -16.80 -9.20
CA ALA A 62 -30.18 -16.23 -10.43
C ALA A 62 -30.67 -17.39 -11.34
N VAL A 63 -31.85 -17.25 -11.90
CA VAL A 63 -32.44 -18.22 -12.85
C VAL A 63 -32.58 -17.51 -14.20
N CYS A 64 -32.08 -18.12 -15.24
CA CYS A 64 -32.27 -17.63 -16.61
C CYS A 64 -33.72 -17.81 -17.02
N THR A 65 -34.39 -16.74 -17.36
CA THR A 65 -35.81 -16.81 -17.79
C THR A 65 -36.01 -17.49 -19.17
N ALA A 66 -34.95 -17.54 -19.99
CA ALA A 66 -35.03 -18.13 -21.31
C ALA A 66 -34.73 -19.65 -21.32
N CYS A 67 -33.84 -20.14 -20.46
CA CYS A 67 -33.41 -21.56 -20.50
C CYS A 67 -33.48 -22.27 -19.14
N GLY A 68 -33.93 -21.59 -18.07
CA GLY A 68 -34.03 -22.17 -16.73
C GLY A 68 -32.69 -22.42 -16.01
N ALA A 69 -31.56 -22.12 -16.66
CA ALA A 69 -30.24 -22.35 -16.04
C ALA A 69 -30.09 -21.55 -14.75
N GLU A 70 -29.60 -22.19 -13.70
CA GLU A 70 -29.42 -21.60 -12.40
C GLU A 70 -27.94 -21.24 -12.15
N ARG A 71 -27.74 -20.09 -11.50
CA ARG A 71 -26.41 -19.65 -11.03
C ARG A 71 -26.48 -19.22 -9.60
N LEU A 72 -25.74 -19.92 -8.74
CA LEU A 72 -25.58 -19.56 -7.33
C LEU A 72 -24.34 -18.67 -7.16
N THR A 73 -24.50 -17.54 -6.47
CA THR A 73 -23.41 -16.59 -6.18
C THR A 73 -23.43 -16.23 -4.70
N TYR A 74 -22.37 -16.57 -3.99
CA TYR A 74 -22.23 -16.25 -2.57
C TYR A 74 -21.72 -14.84 -2.33
N ASN A 75 -22.16 -14.24 -1.21
CA ASN A 75 -21.77 -12.89 -0.80
C ASN A 75 -20.28 -12.81 -0.43
N SER A 76 -19.71 -11.64 -0.66
CA SER A 76 -18.31 -11.33 -0.32
C SER A 76 -18.17 -10.83 1.11
N CYS A 77 -17.02 -11.07 1.76
CA CYS A 77 -16.76 -10.62 3.13
C CYS A 77 -16.52 -9.10 3.25
N ARG A 78 -16.28 -8.39 2.15
CA ARG A 78 -15.96 -6.95 2.07
C ARG A 78 -14.79 -6.51 2.97
N ASN A 79 -14.00 -7.46 3.47
CA ASN A 79 -12.88 -7.15 4.35
C ASN A 79 -11.72 -6.56 3.52
N ARG A 80 -11.11 -5.48 4.02
CA ARG A 80 -9.99 -4.81 3.36
C ARG A 80 -8.72 -5.67 3.23
N HIS A 81 -8.60 -6.72 4.03
CA HIS A 81 -7.48 -7.66 3.96
C HIS A 81 -7.74 -8.86 3.04
N CYS A 82 -8.95 -8.98 2.49
CA CYS A 82 -9.28 -10.05 1.55
C CYS A 82 -8.86 -9.65 0.13
N PRO A 83 -7.87 -10.34 -0.50
CA PRO A 83 -7.39 -9.98 -1.83
C PRO A 83 -8.51 -10.03 -2.89
N ARG A 84 -9.40 -11.01 -2.77
CA ARG A 84 -10.54 -11.18 -3.68
C ARG A 84 -11.53 -10.02 -3.61
N CYS A 85 -11.81 -9.50 -2.39
CA CYS A 85 -12.70 -8.35 -2.20
C CYS A 85 -12.04 -7.04 -2.64
N GLN A 86 -10.73 -6.92 -2.47
CA GLN A 86 -9.99 -5.70 -2.84
C GLN A 86 -9.70 -5.58 -4.34
N ARG A 87 -9.81 -6.66 -5.10
CA ARG A 87 -9.47 -6.68 -6.53
C ARG A 87 -10.14 -5.54 -7.31
N VAL A 88 -11.46 -5.38 -7.17
CA VAL A 88 -12.20 -4.32 -7.89
C VAL A 88 -11.77 -2.92 -7.46
N ALA A 89 -11.53 -2.71 -6.15
CA ALA A 89 -11.04 -1.43 -5.64
C ALA A 89 -9.63 -1.12 -6.19
N THR A 90 -8.75 -2.11 -6.22
CA THR A 90 -7.40 -1.99 -6.79
C THR A 90 -7.45 -1.67 -8.29
N GLU A 91 -8.28 -2.37 -9.05
CA GLU A 91 -8.43 -2.13 -10.50
C GLU A 91 -8.98 -0.72 -10.79
N ARG A 92 -9.97 -0.25 -10.02
CA ARG A 92 -10.49 1.13 -10.13
C ARG A 92 -9.42 2.17 -9.82
N TRP A 93 -8.65 1.95 -8.74
CA TRP A 93 -7.57 2.84 -8.35
C TRP A 93 -6.48 2.90 -9.43
N LEU A 94 -6.04 1.75 -9.94
CA LEU A 94 -5.05 1.68 -11.02
C LEU A 94 -5.55 2.37 -12.30
N THR A 95 -6.82 2.17 -12.66
CA THR A 95 -7.42 2.81 -13.84
C THR A 95 -7.43 4.34 -13.69
N ALA A 96 -7.77 4.85 -12.50
CA ALA A 96 -7.72 6.28 -12.22
C ALA A 96 -6.27 6.81 -12.33
N ARG A 97 -5.30 6.12 -11.71
CA ARG A 97 -3.88 6.53 -11.76
C ARG A 97 -3.31 6.51 -13.19
N ARG A 98 -3.64 5.49 -13.98
CA ARG A 98 -3.19 5.41 -15.38
C ARG A 98 -3.63 6.60 -16.24
N ARG A 99 -4.79 7.21 -15.93
CA ARG A 99 -5.26 8.42 -16.64
C ARG A 99 -4.49 9.68 -16.26
N GLU A 100 -3.82 9.69 -15.12
CA GLU A 100 -3.06 10.81 -14.60
C GLU A 100 -1.57 10.72 -14.95
N VAL A 101 -1.13 9.56 -15.48
CA VAL A 101 0.28 9.37 -15.89
C VAL A 101 0.57 10.24 -17.13
N LEU A 102 1.58 11.10 -16.99
CA LEU A 102 2.09 11.93 -18.07
C LEU A 102 3.04 11.11 -18.98
N PRO A 103 3.22 11.47 -20.25
CA PRO A 103 4.16 10.81 -21.16
C PRO A 103 5.60 11.25 -20.90
N ILE A 104 6.08 11.06 -19.69
CA ILE A 104 7.41 11.46 -19.21
C ILE A 104 8.03 10.32 -18.42
N PRO A 105 9.36 10.30 -18.21
CA PRO A 105 10.00 9.36 -17.30
C PRO A 105 9.50 9.51 -15.85
N TYR A 106 9.51 8.41 -15.12
CA TYR A 106 9.21 8.38 -13.69
C TYR A 106 10.35 7.69 -12.92
N PHE A 107 10.56 8.11 -11.69
CA PHE A 107 11.53 7.52 -10.79
C PHE A 107 10.81 6.82 -9.62
N HIS A 108 11.30 5.63 -9.28
CA HIS A 108 10.84 4.89 -8.13
C HIS A 108 11.77 5.17 -6.94
N VAL A 109 11.26 5.90 -5.96
CA VAL A 109 12.01 6.27 -4.74
C VAL A 109 11.38 5.57 -3.55
N VAL A 110 12.19 4.91 -2.72
CA VAL A 110 11.72 4.19 -1.53
C VAL A 110 12.34 4.81 -0.28
N PHE A 111 11.48 5.16 0.67
CA PHE A 111 11.92 5.59 2.01
C PHE A 111 11.55 4.51 3.02
N THR A 112 12.56 4.02 3.75
CA THR A 112 12.44 2.89 4.65
C THR A 112 12.69 3.32 6.09
N LEU A 113 11.90 2.79 7.03
CA LEU A 113 12.17 2.90 8.45
C LEU A 113 12.99 1.70 8.94
N PRO A 114 13.94 1.90 9.86
CA PRO A 114 14.69 0.79 10.46
C PRO A 114 13.76 -0.11 11.29
N HIS A 115 14.08 -1.41 11.35
CA HIS A 115 13.29 -2.40 12.09
C HIS A 115 13.15 -2.08 13.60
N THR A 116 14.10 -1.33 14.15
CA THR A 116 14.05 -0.86 15.56
C THR A 116 12.83 0.00 15.85
N LEU A 117 12.21 0.63 14.83
CA LEU A 117 10.97 1.39 14.97
C LEU A 117 9.70 0.56 14.81
N ASN A 118 9.80 -0.75 14.53
CA ASN A 118 8.63 -1.62 14.39
C ASN A 118 7.72 -1.63 15.63
N PRO A 119 8.23 -1.70 16.87
CA PRO A 119 7.37 -1.63 18.06
C PRO A 119 6.57 -0.33 18.15
N LEU A 120 7.18 0.81 17.80
CA LEU A 120 6.46 2.10 17.71
C LEU A 120 5.42 2.10 16.58
N ALA A 121 5.74 1.53 15.43
CA ALA A 121 4.80 1.41 14.32
C ALA A 121 3.61 0.48 14.64
N GLN A 122 3.80 -0.51 15.49
CA GLN A 122 2.73 -1.40 15.95
C GLN A 122 1.81 -0.72 16.96
N SER A 123 2.38 0.01 17.92
CA SER A 123 1.61 0.70 18.96
C SER A 123 0.96 1.99 18.47
N HIS A 124 1.61 2.75 17.60
CA HIS A 124 1.17 4.06 17.10
C HIS A 124 1.10 4.14 15.55
N PRO A 125 0.43 3.22 14.86
CA PRO A 125 0.54 3.10 13.41
C PRO A 125 0.11 4.38 12.66
N ARG A 126 -0.94 5.06 13.13
CA ARG A 126 -1.43 6.29 12.48
C ARG A 126 -0.39 7.42 12.54
N LEU A 127 0.24 7.61 13.69
CA LEU A 127 1.26 8.64 13.91
C LEU A 127 2.51 8.33 13.08
N ILE A 128 3.07 7.13 13.23
CA ILE A 128 4.31 6.70 12.58
C ILE A 128 4.20 6.74 11.06
N TYR A 129 3.07 6.26 10.51
CA TYR A 129 2.86 6.31 9.06
C TYR A 129 2.62 7.73 8.55
N ARG A 130 1.90 8.57 9.30
CA ARG A 130 1.75 9.99 8.96
C ARG A 130 3.10 10.70 8.90
N LEU A 131 3.97 10.50 9.90
CA LEU A 131 5.32 11.07 9.92
C LEU A 131 6.17 10.59 8.74
N LEU A 132 6.06 9.29 8.38
CA LEU A 132 6.75 8.72 7.24
C LEU A 132 6.33 9.40 5.92
N PHE A 133 5.03 9.51 5.67
CA PHE A 133 4.52 10.20 4.48
C PHE A 133 4.92 11.67 4.45
N GLN A 134 4.79 12.39 5.56
CA GLN A 134 5.16 13.80 5.65
C GLN A 134 6.66 14.01 5.40
N ALA A 135 7.52 13.21 6.03
CA ALA A 135 8.97 13.32 5.85
C ALA A 135 9.38 13.00 4.41
N ALA A 136 8.80 11.95 3.81
CA ALA A 136 9.08 11.57 2.42
C ALA A 136 8.62 12.66 1.43
N ALA A 137 7.36 13.08 1.52
CA ALA A 137 6.79 14.09 0.62
C ALA A 137 7.52 15.43 0.74
N THR A 138 7.72 15.94 1.97
CA THR A 138 8.41 17.21 2.16
C THR A 138 9.89 17.17 1.77
N THR A 139 10.54 16.00 1.86
CA THR A 139 11.90 15.83 1.35
C THR A 139 11.91 15.92 -0.18
N LEU A 140 11.06 15.14 -0.86
CA LEU A 140 10.97 15.17 -2.32
C LEU A 140 10.63 16.57 -2.85
N MET A 141 9.63 17.23 -2.25
CA MET A 141 9.24 18.59 -2.65
C MET A 141 10.35 19.62 -2.41
N CYS A 142 11.13 19.49 -1.31
CA CYS A 142 12.26 20.36 -1.04
C CYS A 142 13.34 20.26 -2.13
N PHE A 143 13.68 19.02 -2.53
CA PHE A 143 14.64 18.79 -3.62
C PHE A 143 14.10 19.23 -4.99
N GLY A 144 12.82 18.98 -5.25
CA GLY A 144 12.18 19.43 -6.48
C GLY A 144 12.22 20.96 -6.65
N ARG A 145 11.93 21.69 -5.58
CA ARG A 145 11.90 23.16 -5.56
C ARG A 145 13.27 23.83 -5.53
N ASP A 146 14.33 23.09 -5.17
CA ASP A 146 15.68 23.63 -5.15
C ASP A 146 16.17 23.92 -6.58
N PRO A 147 16.53 25.18 -6.90
CA PRO A 147 17.03 25.54 -8.24
C PRO A 147 18.29 24.78 -8.66
N ARG A 148 19.08 24.29 -7.70
CA ARG A 148 20.26 23.45 -7.99
C ARG A 148 19.87 22.07 -8.56
N HIS A 149 18.60 21.68 -8.44
CA HIS A 149 18.05 20.42 -8.96
C HIS A 149 17.07 20.69 -10.10
N LEU A 150 15.78 20.85 -9.78
CA LEU A 150 14.72 21.05 -10.77
C LEU A 150 14.11 22.44 -10.73
N GLY A 151 14.08 23.11 -9.56
CA GLY A 151 13.56 24.46 -9.42
C GLY A 151 12.04 24.59 -9.52
N GLY A 152 11.28 23.50 -9.35
CA GLY A 152 9.83 23.49 -9.50
C GLY A 152 9.12 22.41 -8.69
N ASP A 153 7.81 22.33 -8.86
CA ASP A 153 6.97 21.38 -8.16
C ASP A 153 6.95 20.02 -8.91
N ILE A 154 7.36 18.97 -8.22
CA ILE A 154 7.30 17.59 -8.71
C ILE A 154 5.93 16.98 -8.42
N GLY A 155 5.50 16.05 -9.27
CA GLY A 155 4.32 15.23 -9.03
C GLY A 155 4.70 13.81 -8.58
N GLY A 156 3.74 13.10 -7.97
CA GLY A 156 3.98 11.70 -7.65
C GLY A 156 2.86 11.05 -6.86
N THR A 157 2.96 9.73 -6.75
CA THR A 157 2.07 8.89 -5.95
C THR A 157 2.89 8.14 -4.92
N ALA A 158 2.45 8.12 -3.66
CA ALA A 158 3.10 7.40 -2.58
C ALA A 158 2.19 6.27 -2.06
N VAL A 159 2.76 5.07 -1.87
CA VAL A 159 2.05 3.88 -1.39
C VAL A 159 2.80 3.28 -0.21
N LEU A 160 2.11 3.10 0.92
CA LEU A 160 2.67 2.48 2.11
C LEU A 160 2.75 0.96 1.94
N HIS A 161 3.92 0.41 2.24
CA HIS A 161 4.11 -1.01 2.49
C HIS A 161 4.56 -1.24 3.93
N THR A 162 4.06 -2.30 4.55
CA THR A 162 4.38 -2.63 5.96
C THR A 162 5.04 -3.99 6.13
N TRP A 163 5.42 -4.65 5.02
CA TRP A 163 6.08 -5.95 5.01
C TRP A 163 7.18 -6.01 3.94
N GLY A 164 8.21 -6.81 4.19
CA GLY A 164 9.24 -7.16 3.21
C GLY A 164 8.88 -8.41 2.40
N GLN A 165 9.81 -8.87 1.57
CA GLN A 165 9.64 -10.07 0.74
C GLN A 165 9.41 -11.34 1.55
N THR A 166 9.96 -11.41 2.75
CA THR A 166 9.78 -12.52 3.71
C THR A 166 8.51 -12.39 4.56
N LEU A 167 7.63 -11.45 4.24
CA LEU A 167 6.42 -11.10 5.00
C LEU A 167 6.69 -10.64 6.45
N THR A 168 7.94 -10.39 6.80
CA THR A 168 8.29 -9.75 8.08
C THR A 168 7.94 -8.27 8.03
N GLN A 169 7.65 -7.69 9.19
CA GLN A 169 7.32 -6.28 9.27
C GLN A 169 8.49 -5.41 8.81
N HIS A 170 8.25 -4.64 7.77
CA HIS A 170 9.20 -3.72 7.17
C HIS A 170 8.46 -2.50 6.64
N VAL A 171 8.47 -1.42 7.45
CA VAL A 171 7.69 -0.22 7.14
C VAL A 171 8.46 0.65 6.15
N HIS A 172 7.86 0.89 4.99
CA HIS A 172 8.44 1.73 3.95
C HIS A 172 7.35 2.33 3.05
N VAL A 173 7.68 3.42 2.37
CA VAL A 173 6.81 4.06 1.39
C VAL A 173 7.47 4.04 0.01
N HIS A 174 6.74 3.53 -0.97
CA HIS A 174 7.10 3.61 -2.38
C HIS A 174 6.55 4.88 -2.97
N CYS A 175 7.42 5.68 -3.56
CA CYS A 175 7.06 6.92 -4.26
C CYS A 175 7.36 6.76 -5.75
N VAL A 176 6.35 6.89 -6.59
CA VAL A 176 6.51 7.03 -8.05
C VAL A 176 6.49 8.51 -8.34
N VAL A 177 7.63 9.08 -8.72
CA VAL A 177 7.86 10.52 -8.82
C VAL A 177 8.12 10.91 -10.27
N THR A 178 7.58 12.03 -10.72
CA THR A 178 7.81 12.55 -12.08
C THR A 178 9.30 12.80 -12.32
N GLY A 179 9.78 12.44 -13.51
CA GLY A 179 11.15 12.74 -13.97
C GLY A 179 11.31 14.18 -14.44
N GLY A 180 10.82 15.11 -13.64
CA GLY A 180 10.86 16.54 -13.87
C GLY A 180 9.91 17.28 -12.93
N ALA A 181 9.88 18.59 -13.05
CA ALA A 181 9.08 19.49 -12.23
C ALA A 181 8.38 20.55 -13.08
N LEU A 182 7.22 20.98 -12.63
CA LEU A 182 6.54 22.15 -13.18
C LEU A 182 7.07 23.40 -12.49
N ALA A 183 7.55 24.36 -13.26
CA ALA A 183 7.99 25.64 -12.74
C ALA A 183 6.84 26.30 -11.94
N ARG A 184 7.19 27.14 -10.96
CA ARG A 184 6.19 27.74 -10.05
C ARG A 184 5.15 28.59 -10.76
N GLU A 185 5.54 29.21 -11.86
CA GLU A 185 4.63 29.96 -12.74
C GLU A 185 3.66 29.05 -13.52
N GLY A 186 3.84 27.72 -13.46
CA GLY A 186 2.94 26.76 -14.10
C GLY A 186 3.06 26.63 -15.61
N THR A 187 4.00 27.31 -16.24
CA THR A 187 4.10 27.43 -17.72
C THR A 187 5.21 26.58 -18.33
N ARG A 188 6.20 26.15 -17.54
CA ARG A 188 7.39 25.47 -18.04
C ARG A 188 7.66 24.17 -17.30
N TRP A 189 7.95 23.12 -18.08
CA TRP A 189 8.42 21.84 -17.57
C TRP A 189 9.95 21.78 -17.54
N MET A 190 10.52 21.39 -16.41
CA MET A 190 11.95 21.18 -16.23
C MET A 190 12.21 19.69 -16.08
N SER A 191 12.79 19.08 -17.13
CA SER A 191 13.10 17.64 -17.13
C SER A 191 14.28 17.31 -16.24
N ALA A 192 14.18 16.20 -15.51
CA ALA A 192 15.32 15.60 -14.83
C ALA A 192 16.36 15.08 -15.84
N ARG A 193 17.60 14.93 -15.41
CA ARG A 193 18.64 14.27 -16.21
C ARG A 193 18.28 12.80 -16.45
N PRO A 194 18.60 12.21 -17.61
CA PRO A 194 18.39 10.80 -17.86
C PRO A 194 19.01 9.94 -16.76
N GLY A 195 18.22 9.02 -16.17
CA GLY A 195 18.69 8.10 -15.15
C GLY A 195 19.00 8.71 -13.77
N PHE A 196 18.80 10.03 -13.57
CA PHE A 196 19.12 10.70 -12.32
C PHE A 196 18.03 11.71 -11.92
N LEU A 197 17.49 11.55 -10.73
CA LEU A 197 16.53 12.51 -10.14
C LEU A 197 17.19 13.40 -9.08
N PHE A 198 17.68 12.78 -8.00
CA PHE A 198 18.31 13.47 -6.86
C PHE A 198 19.43 12.62 -6.26
N PRO A 199 20.42 13.25 -5.59
CA PRO A 199 21.51 12.52 -4.92
C PRO A 199 20.97 11.76 -3.69
N VAL A 200 21.02 10.43 -3.73
CA VAL A 200 20.48 9.54 -2.70
C VAL A 200 21.03 9.83 -1.30
N PRO A 201 22.38 10.07 -1.10
CA PRO A 201 22.88 10.38 0.24
C PRO A 201 22.27 11.65 0.83
N ALA A 202 22.07 12.69 0.01
CA ALA A 202 21.45 13.94 0.46
C ALA A 202 19.98 13.75 0.80
N LEU A 203 19.21 13.02 -0.05
CA LEU A 203 17.82 12.63 0.24
C LEU A 203 17.72 11.88 1.58
N THR A 204 18.60 10.91 1.81
CA THR A 204 18.62 10.12 3.04
C THR A 204 18.86 10.98 4.27
N LYS A 205 19.83 11.88 4.20
CA LYS A 205 20.16 12.79 5.32
C LYS A 205 18.97 13.70 5.65
N VAL A 206 18.37 14.33 4.66
CA VAL A 206 17.24 15.25 4.86
C VAL A 206 16.00 14.49 5.33
N PHE A 207 15.68 13.36 4.73
CA PHE A 207 14.56 12.51 5.16
C PHE A 207 14.71 12.08 6.63
N ARG A 208 15.87 11.54 7.00
CA ARG A 208 16.15 11.12 8.38
C ARG A 208 15.97 12.29 9.36
N GLY A 209 16.54 13.45 9.06
CA GLY A 209 16.42 14.62 9.92
C GLY A 209 14.97 15.08 10.11
N ARG A 210 14.18 15.12 9.03
CA ARG A 210 12.74 15.47 9.08
C ARG A 210 11.91 14.45 9.85
N TYR A 211 12.18 13.17 9.63
CA TYR A 211 11.46 12.10 10.33
C TYR A 211 11.74 12.14 11.83
N LEU A 212 13.02 12.22 12.23
CA LEU A 212 13.42 12.31 13.64
C LEU A 212 12.89 13.58 14.31
N ALA A 213 12.94 14.73 13.64
CA ALA A 213 12.34 15.97 14.15
C ALA A 213 10.82 15.84 14.35
N GLY A 214 10.12 15.14 13.44
CA GLY A 214 8.71 14.85 13.59
C GLY A 214 8.42 13.92 14.77
N LEU A 215 9.25 12.88 14.93
CA LEU A 215 9.13 11.92 16.01
C LEU A 215 9.38 12.58 17.37
N ARG A 216 10.40 13.45 17.45
CA ARG A 216 10.72 14.23 18.65
C ARG A 216 9.57 15.14 19.05
N ARG A 217 9.02 15.91 18.11
CA ARG A 217 7.84 16.75 18.39
C ARG A 217 6.66 15.94 18.94
N ALA A 218 6.40 14.77 18.36
CA ALA A 218 5.33 13.91 18.85
C ALA A 218 5.59 13.39 20.28
N PHE A 219 6.84 13.13 20.62
CA PHE A 219 7.25 12.80 21.99
C PHE A 219 7.04 13.99 22.94
N ASP A 220 7.55 15.15 22.58
CA ASP A 220 7.46 16.38 23.41
C ASP A 220 6.01 16.84 23.64
N HIS A 221 5.09 16.55 22.69
CA HIS A 221 3.65 16.81 22.81
C HIS A 221 2.86 15.71 23.54
N GLY A 222 3.52 14.61 23.93
CA GLY A 222 2.84 13.49 24.60
C GLY A 222 1.96 12.63 23.69
N ASP A 223 2.13 12.73 22.37
CA ASP A 223 1.37 11.93 21.39
C ASP A 223 1.79 10.44 21.38
N LEU A 224 2.91 10.10 22.03
CA LEU A 224 3.44 8.75 22.15
C LEU A 224 3.14 8.18 23.54
N HIS A 225 2.24 7.22 23.62
CA HIS A 225 1.95 6.46 24.83
C HIS A 225 2.93 5.29 24.96
N LEU A 226 4.08 5.53 25.58
CA LEU A 226 5.20 4.60 25.69
C LEU A 226 5.00 3.68 26.90
N THR A 227 4.35 2.54 26.69
CA THR A 227 4.06 1.54 27.73
C THR A 227 4.65 0.17 27.40
N GLY A 228 4.67 -0.74 28.34
CA GLY A 228 5.18 -2.11 28.14
C GLY A 228 6.64 -2.11 27.68
N GLY A 229 6.96 -2.80 26.60
CA GLY A 229 8.32 -2.87 26.03
C GLY A 229 8.91 -1.55 25.57
N LEU A 230 8.09 -0.51 25.42
CA LEU A 230 8.51 0.84 25.03
C LEU A 230 8.68 1.79 26.25
N ALA A 231 8.34 1.37 27.45
CA ALA A 231 8.33 2.22 28.65
C ALA A 231 9.68 2.90 28.90
N ARG A 232 10.80 2.24 28.58
CA ARG A 232 12.15 2.81 28.71
C ARG A 232 12.35 4.07 27.85
N LEU A 233 11.61 4.20 26.74
CA LEU A 233 11.68 5.36 25.85
C LEU A 233 10.85 6.55 26.36
N ALA A 234 10.13 6.41 27.48
CA ALA A 234 9.44 7.53 28.10
C ALA A 234 10.42 8.54 28.74
N GLU A 235 11.63 8.08 29.08
CA GLU A 235 12.70 8.96 29.56
C GLU A 235 13.30 9.78 28.39
N PRO A 236 13.35 11.13 28.49
CA PRO A 236 13.83 11.98 27.38
C PRO A 236 15.23 11.64 26.89
N ALA A 237 16.15 11.27 27.80
CA ALA A 237 17.51 10.88 27.44
C ALA A 237 17.54 9.55 26.63
N ALA A 238 16.74 8.56 27.02
CA ALA A 238 16.63 7.29 26.32
C ALA A 238 15.93 7.44 24.96
N PHE A 239 15.01 8.40 24.82
CA PHE A 239 14.34 8.69 23.55
C PHE A 239 15.26 9.42 22.56
N ALA A 240 16.21 10.21 23.07
CA ALA A 240 17.14 10.99 22.26
C ALA A 240 18.36 10.19 21.77
N ALA A 241 18.70 9.09 22.45
CA ALA A 241 19.82 8.20 22.12
C ALA A 241 19.50 7.29 20.93
#